data_0a1b097dabaddd0c9e0c623abe7af0d3
#
_entry.id   0a1b097dabaddd0c9e0c623abe7af0d3
#
_cell.length_a   1.000
_cell.length_b   1.000
_cell.length_c   1.000
_cell.angle_alpha   90.00
_cell.angle_beta   90.00
_cell.angle_gamma   90.00
#
_symmetry.space_group_name_H-M   'P 1'
#
loop_
_entity.id
_entity.type
_entity.pdbx_description
1 polymer ?
#
loop_
_entity_poly.entity_id
_entity_poly.type
_entity_poly.pdbx_seq_one_letter_code
_entity_poly.pdbx_strand_id
1 'polypeptide(L)'
;MKTRAHLVKEANRLIREARLRWDAHENLACRKIRDQAVILYEGLTSEERALIPEQLKIWLRYRSEKYFGESRTAPGQRAKKQEKTPKKKTHAPDHAIFSRRLNSPVGGLIVVSSKKGLAGLYFCHRIENSTLPPQNPKDRILHQTEKELEEYFSGKRRTFRVVLDARGSAFQKSVWRELTHIPFGETRGYGELAENLDNPGAVRAVGSANGANPISIIVPCHRVIGKDGSLTGFGGGLEIKKKLLQHEGVLLKMEDGEEG
;
A
#
# COMPACT_ATOMS: atom_id res chain seq x y z
N MET A 1 35.94 27.60 26.56
CA MET A 1 35.57 27.26 25.18
C MET A 1 35.71 25.74 25.01
N LYS A 2 34.65 25.05 24.57
CA LYS A 2 34.75 23.60 24.29
C LYS A 2 35.66 23.38 23.08
N THR A 3 36.65 22.52 23.20
CA THR A 3 37.55 22.18 22.08
C THR A 3 36.76 21.53 20.94
N ARG A 4 37.17 21.74 19.66
CA ARG A 4 36.50 21.17 18.49
C ARG A 4 36.37 19.63 18.54
N ALA A 5 37.39 18.94 19.08
CA ALA A 5 37.32 17.49 19.34
C ALA A 5 36.21 17.12 20.34
N HIS A 6 35.88 18.00 21.29
CA HIS A 6 34.77 17.79 22.21
C HIS A 6 33.41 17.86 21.49
N LEU A 7 33.26 18.77 20.50
CA LEU A 7 32.01 18.88 19.71
C LEU A 7 31.72 17.64 18.88
N VAL A 8 32.73 17.03 18.27
CA VAL A 8 32.62 15.76 17.53
C VAL A 8 32.18 14.63 18.46
N LYS A 9 32.80 14.50 19.63
CA LYS A 9 32.43 13.50 20.64
C LYS A 9 30.99 13.69 21.11
N GLU A 10 30.58 14.93 21.35
CA GLU A 10 29.24 15.26 21.80
C GLU A 10 28.18 15.00 20.72
N ALA A 11 28.44 15.35 19.45
CA ALA A 11 27.57 15.01 18.33
C ALA A 11 27.39 13.49 18.20
N ASN A 12 28.49 12.73 18.27
CA ASN A 12 28.43 11.25 18.25
C ASN A 12 27.59 10.70 19.40
N ARG A 13 27.74 11.24 20.61
CA ARG A 13 26.99 10.83 21.80
C ARG A 13 25.48 11.08 21.60
N LEU A 14 25.11 12.28 21.18
CA LEU A 14 23.71 12.67 20.98
C LEU A 14 23.04 11.85 19.87
N ILE A 15 23.73 11.58 18.75
CA ILE A 15 23.18 10.75 17.67
C ILE A 15 22.90 9.33 18.16
N ARG A 16 23.82 8.74 18.93
CA ARG A 16 23.63 7.40 19.52
C ARG A 16 22.50 7.36 20.53
N GLU A 17 22.40 8.39 21.38
CA GLU A 17 21.35 8.49 22.38
C GLU A 17 19.98 8.68 21.72
N ALA A 18 19.87 9.55 20.72
CA ALA A 18 18.65 9.70 19.94
C ALA A 18 18.20 8.39 19.28
N ARG A 19 19.16 7.61 18.75
CA ARG A 19 18.88 6.29 18.18
C ARG A 19 18.37 5.29 19.22
N LEU A 20 19.00 5.24 20.41
CA LEU A 20 18.55 4.38 21.50
C LEU A 20 17.12 4.71 21.96
N ARG A 21 16.81 6.02 22.08
CA ARG A 21 15.45 6.47 22.43
C ARG A 21 14.44 6.12 21.35
N TRP A 22 14.86 6.16 20.09
CA TRP A 22 14.04 5.69 18.97
C TRP A 22 13.72 4.21 19.07
N ASP A 23 14.75 3.38 19.29
CA ASP A 23 14.60 1.93 19.38
C ASP A 23 13.74 1.53 20.63
N ALA A 24 13.71 2.39 21.66
CA ALA A 24 12.87 2.26 22.84
C ALA A 24 11.45 2.88 22.68
N HIS A 25 11.07 3.32 21.46
CA HIS A 25 9.79 3.99 21.18
C HIS A 25 9.52 5.32 21.95
N GLU A 26 10.55 5.92 22.53
CA GLU A 26 10.48 7.19 23.25
C GLU A 26 10.57 8.40 22.30
N ASN A 27 9.58 8.55 21.42
CA ASN A 27 9.60 9.48 20.29
C ASN A 27 9.84 10.96 20.66
N LEU A 28 9.30 11.44 21.80
CA LEU A 28 9.49 12.82 22.24
C LEU A 28 10.93 13.09 22.70
N ALA A 29 11.49 12.17 23.51
CA ALA A 29 12.87 12.25 23.97
C ALA A 29 13.85 12.11 22.79
N CYS A 30 13.60 11.15 21.89
CA CYS A 30 14.35 10.99 20.66
C CYS A 30 14.41 12.29 19.84
N ARG A 31 13.26 12.95 19.61
CA ARG A 31 13.22 14.20 18.84
C ARG A 31 14.05 15.30 19.45
N LYS A 32 13.91 15.56 20.76
CA LYS A 32 14.68 16.62 21.45
C LYS A 32 16.20 16.41 21.32
N ILE A 33 16.65 15.18 21.54
CA ILE A 33 18.07 14.83 21.47
C ILE A 33 18.58 14.87 20.02
N ARG A 34 17.78 14.41 19.08
CA ARG A 34 18.09 14.49 17.65
C ARG A 34 18.26 15.94 17.17
N ASP A 35 17.36 16.85 17.55
CA ASP A 35 17.45 18.24 17.12
C ASP A 35 18.72 18.92 17.65
N GLN A 36 19.12 18.60 18.87
CA GLN A 36 20.42 19.02 19.40
C GLN A 36 21.59 18.42 18.63
N ALA A 37 21.49 17.14 18.25
CA ALA A 37 22.52 16.47 17.46
C ALA A 37 22.66 17.07 16.05
N VAL A 38 21.54 17.45 15.40
CA VAL A 38 21.54 18.11 14.08
C VAL A 38 22.25 19.47 14.15
N ILE A 39 21.88 20.31 15.12
CA ILE A 39 22.51 21.62 15.29
C ILE A 39 24.03 21.50 15.46
N LEU A 40 24.50 20.56 16.31
CA LEU A 40 25.91 20.31 16.47
C LEU A 40 26.58 19.76 15.21
N TYR A 41 25.93 18.83 14.53
CA TYR A 41 26.45 18.21 13.30
C TYR A 41 26.58 19.22 12.16
N GLU A 42 25.63 20.14 12.01
CA GLU A 42 25.66 21.20 11.01
C GLU A 42 26.76 22.23 11.28
N GLY A 43 27.07 22.46 12.55
CA GLY A 43 28.17 23.35 12.97
C GLY A 43 29.58 22.74 12.80
N LEU A 44 29.72 21.45 12.46
CA LEU A 44 31.00 20.80 12.23
C LEU A 44 31.53 21.04 10.82
N THR A 45 32.85 21.11 10.67
CA THR A 45 33.51 21.15 9.35
C THR A 45 33.40 19.79 8.63
N SER A 46 33.71 19.75 7.33
CA SER A 46 33.68 18.52 6.54
C SER A 46 34.64 17.45 7.09
N GLU A 47 35.82 17.87 7.57
CA GLU A 47 36.81 16.98 8.18
C GLU A 47 36.32 16.42 9.51
N GLU A 48 35.70 17.26 10.34
CA GLU A 48 35.13 16.86 11.63
C GLU A 48 33.93 15.92 11.43
N ARG A 49 33.07 16.15 10.41
CA ARG A 49 31.98 15.22 10.05
C ARG A 49 32.51 13.89 9.56
N ALA A 50 33.68 13.84 8.93
CA ALA A 50 34.30 12.59 8.51
C ALA A 50 34.63 11.65 9.69
N LEU A 51 34.87 12.21 10.88
CA LEU A 51 35.15 11.44 12.10
C LEU A 51 33.89 10.80 12.72
N ILE A 52 32.68 11.13 12.24
CA ILE A 52 31.43 10.52 12.70
C ILE A 52 31.20 9.25 11.89
N PRO A 53 30.90 8.08 12.54
CA PRO A 53 30.62 6.84 11.85
C PRO A 53 29.53 6.97 10.79
N GLU A 54 29.73 6.41 9.61
CA GLU A 54 28.82 6.55 8.46
C GLU A 54 27.39 6.09 8.77
N GLN A 55 27.25 5.01 9.54
CA GLN A 55 25.95 4.51 9.97
C GLN A 55 25.16 5.53 10.81
N LEU A 56 25.84 6.35 11.61
CA LEU A 56 25.20 7.40 12.40
C LEU A 56 24.82 8.61 11.54
N LYS A 57 25.63 8.96 10.53
CA LYS A 57 25.32 9.99 9.54
C LYS A 57 24.10 9.61 8.72
N ILE A 58 24.04 8.36 8.25
CA ILE A 58 22.90 7.81 7.52
C ILE A 58 21.64 7.84 8.39
N TRP A 59 21.73 7.42 9.65
CA TRP A 59 20.60 7.48 10.57
C TRP A 59 20.11 8.91 10.77
N LEU A 60 21.00 9.87 11.02
CA LEU A 60 20.65 11.25 11.24
C LEU A 60 19.99 11.89 10.00
N ARG A 61 20.51 11.63 8.81
CA ARG A 61 20.04 12.22 7.55
C ARG A 61 18.75 11.57 7.03
N TYR A 62 18.70 10.25 6.90
CA TYR A 62 17.59 9.57 6.24
C TYR A 62 16.45 9.14 7.17
N ARG A 63 16.78 8.52 8.30
CA ARG A 63 15.72 8.05 9.21
C ARG A 63 15.12 9.18 10.01
N SER A 64 15.96 10.09 10.52
CA SER A 64 15.43 11.19 11.32
C SER A 64 14.57 12.15 10.50
N GLU A 65 14.98 12.47 9.27
CA GLU A 65 14.19 13.35 8.39
C GLU A 65 12.87 12.70 7.97
N LYS A 66 12.87 11.39 7.67
CA LYS A 66 11.64 10.65 7.34
C LYS A 66 10.62 10.65 8.49
N TYR A 67 11.07 10.61 9.73
CA TYR A 67 10.19 10.45 10.91
C TYR A 67 9.99 11.74 11.70
N PHE A 68 10.90 12.69 11.64
CA PHE A 68 10.90 13.93 12.42
C PHE A 68 11.08 15.21 11.60
N GLY A 69 11.12 15.14 10.26
CA GLY A 69 11.26 16.32 9.39
C GLY A 69 10.16 17.36 9.60
N GLU A 70 10.39 18.60 9.15
CA GLU A 70 9.50 19.77 9.35
C GLU A 70 8.06 19.54 8.89
N SER A 71 7.84 18.63 7.93
CA SER A 71 6.50 18.27 7.44
C SER A 71 5.71 17.35 8.39
N ARG A 72 6.25 16.99 9.55
CA ARG A 72 5.64 16.07 10.50
C ARG A 72 5.15 16.76 11.76
N THR A 73 3.96 16.36 12.22
CA THR A 73 3.33 16.84 13.46
C THR A 73 4.18 16.54 14.69
N ALA A 74 4.24 17.49 15.64
CA ALA A 74 4.95 17.33 16.90
C ALA A 74 4.39 16.13 17.70
N PRO A 75 5.24 15.40 18.46
CA PRO A 75 4.81 14.32 19.34
C PRO A 75 3.77 14.82 20.35
N GLY A 76 2.70 14.07 20.56
CA GLY A 76 1.59 14.47 21.45
C GLY A 76 0.48 15.27 20.76
N GLN A 77 0.72 15.82 19.59
CA GLN A 77 -0.37 16.28 18.74
C GLN A 77 -0.76 15.10 17.82
N ARG A 78 -2.00 14.61 17.93
CA ARG A 78 -2.55 13.75 16.88
C ARG A 78 -2.36 14.52 15.59
N ALA A 79 -1.61 13.95 14.65
CA ALA A 79 -1.64 14.44 13.28
C ALA A 79 -3.12 14.60 12.97
N LYS A 80 -3.58 15.84 12.71
CA LYS A 80 -4.87 16.03 12.08
C LYS A 80 -4.80 15.07 10.91
N LYS A 81 -5.61 13.98 10.94
CA LYS A 81 -5.75 13.06 9.82
C LYS A 81 -5.91 14.02 8.65
N GLN A 82 -4.83 14.20 7.87
CA GLN A 82 -4.97 14.93 6.62
C GLN A 82 -6.14 14.21 5.98
N GLU A 83 -7.25 14.92 5.81
CA GLU A 83 -8.33 14.38 5.00
C GLU A 83 -7.63 13.90 3.75
N LYS A 84 -7.57 12.56 3.63
CA LYS A 84 -6.89 11.94 2.49
C LYS A 84 -7.61 12.56 1.31
N THR A 85 -6.92 13.45 0.59
CA THR A 85 -7.47 14.01 -0.65
C THR A 85 -8.15 12.87 -1.38
N PRO A 86 -9.44 13.00 -1.70
CA PRO A 86 -10.20 11.89 -2.24
C PRO A 86 -9.40 11.35 -3.41
N LYS A 87 -9.00 10.07 -3.34
CA LYS A 87 -8.17 9.46 -4.37
C LYS A 87 -8.88 9.69 -5.69
N LYS A 88 -8.19 10.32 -6.66
CA LYS A 88 -8.74 10.60 -7.98
C LYS A 88 -9.48 9.37 -8.49
N LYS A 89 -10.73 9.54 -8.88
CA LYS A 89 -11.55 8.44 -9.41
C LYS A 89 -10.91 7.90 -10.68
N THR A 90 -11.02 6.61 -10.87
CA THR A 90 -10.54 5.91 -12.06
C THR A 90 -11.59 6.05 -13.18
N HIS A 91 -11.14 6.18 -14.42
CA HIS A 91 -12.01 6.13 -15.59
C HIS A 91 -12.22 4.69 -16.05
N ALA A 92 -13.34 4.43 -16.71
CA ALA A 92 -13.54 3.16 -17.39
C ALA A 92 -12.51 3.01 -18.52
N PRO A 93 -12.04 1.77 -18.80
CA PRO A 93 -11.09 1.56 -19.89
C PRO A 93 -11.67 1.94 -21.25
N ASP A 94 -10.89 2.61 -22.12
CA ASP A 94 -11.35 3.06 -23.45
C ASP A 94 -11.85 1.91 -24.35
N HIS A 95 -11.45 0.68 -24.11
CA HIS A 95 -11.89 -0.51 -24.83
C HIS A 95 -13.12 -1.19 -24.22
N ALA A 96 -13.63 -0.67 -23.12
CA ALA A 96 -14.87 -1.17 -22.51
C ALA A 96 -16.06 -0.81 -23.40
N ILE A 97 -16.98 -1.76 -23.61
CA ILE A 97 -18.16 -1.59 -24.46
C ILE A 97 -19.47 -1.63 -23.70
N PHE A 98 -19.53 -2.38 -22.59
CA PHE A 98 -20.71 -2.46 -21.75
C PHE A 98 -20.36 -2.41 -20.27
N SER A 99 -21.30 -1.99 -19.44
CA SER A 99 -21.18 -1.96 -17.99
C SER A 99 -22.38 -2.59 -17.30
N ARG A 100 -22.19 -2.98 -16.04
CA ARG A 100 -23.26 -3.41 -15.13
C ARG A 100 -22.92 -3.03 -13.70
N ARG A 101 -23.92 -2.62 -12.95
CA ARG A 101 -23.82 -2.40 -11.50
C ARG A 101 -24.28 -3.64 -10.77
N LEU A 102 -23.53 -4.04 -9.75
CA LEU A 102 -23.82 -5.18 -8.91
C LEU A 102 -23.81 -4.76 -7.44
N ASN A 103 -24.65 -5.39 -6.63
CA ASN A 103 -24.62 -5.29 -5.20
C ASN A 103 -23.77 -6.44 -4.62
N SER A 104 -22.99 -6.18 -3.59
CA SER A 104 -22.20 -7.21 -2.94
C SER A 104 -22.07 -6.95 -1.44
N PRO A 105 -21.68 -7.95 -0.62
CA PRO A 105 -21.41 -7.76 0.81
C PRO A 105 -20.33 -6.73 1.14
N VAL A 106 -19.47 -6.41 0.16
CA VAL A 106 -18.43 -5.39 0.31
C VAL A 106 -18.80 -4.03 -0.30
N GLY A 107 -20.07 -3.85 -0.65
CA GLY A 107 -20.62 -2.64 -1.26
C GLY A 107 -20.88 -2.77 -2.76
N GLY A 108 -21.31 -1.67 -3.38
CA GLY A 108 -21.62 -1.64 -4.80
C GLY A 108 -20.37 -1.83 -5.67
N LEU A 109 -20.50 -2.68 -6.68
CA LEU A 109 -19.48 -2.99 -7.67
C LEU A 109 -19.93 -2.53 -9.06
N ILE A 110 -18.99 -2.20 -9.92
CA ILE A 110 -19.19 -1.94 -11.33
C ILE A 110 -18.29 -2.86 -12.11
N VAL A 111 -18.87 -3.65 -12.99
CA VAL A 111 -18.15 -4.50 -13.93
C VAL A 111 -18.28 -3.94 -15.34
N VAL A 112 -17.20 -4.00 -16.10
CA VAL A 112 -17.17 -3.54 -17.50
C VAL A 112 -16.56 -4.62 -18.38
N SER A 113 -17.21 -4.85 -19.55
CA SER A 113 -16.74 -5.83 -20.54
C SER A 113 -16.15 -5.15 -21.77
N SER A 114 -15.30 -5.87 -22.47
CA SER A 114 -14.83 -5.58 -23.82
C SER A 114 -15.29 -6.68 -24.79
N LYS A 115 -14.88 -6.57 -26.06
CA LYS A 115 -15.13 -7.65 -27.05
C LYS A 115 -14.42 -8.95 -26.70
N LYS A 116 -13.37 -8.92 -25.82
CA LYS A 116 -12.50 -10.06 -25.54
C LYS A 116 -12.73 -10.69 -24.16
N GLY A 117 -13.23 -9.92 -23.21
CA GLY A 117 -13.38 -10.39 -21.84
C GLY A 117 -13.76 -9.29 -20.85
N LEU A 118 -13.64 -9.58 -19.57
CA LEU A 118 -13.83 -8.62 -18.50
C LEU A 118 -12.69 -7.60 -18.54
N ALA A 119 -13.03 -6.33 -18.75
CA ALA A 119 -12.06 -5.23 -18.86
C ALA A 119 -11.84 -4.51 -17.53
N GLY A 120 -12.79 -4.62 -16.58
CA GLY A 120 -12.65 -4.02 -15.26
C GLY A 120 -13.70 -4.49 -14.26
N LEU A 121 -13.31 -4.43 -12.97
CA LEU A 121 -14.16 -4.60 -11.82
C LEU A 121 -13.75 -3.59 -10.76
N TYR A 122 -14.63 -2.66 -10.45
CA TYR A 122 -14.36 -1.51 -9.60
C TYR A 122 -15.38 -1.40 -8.47
N PHE A 123 -14.98 -0.81 -7.36
CA PHE A 123 -15.91 -0.35 -6.33
C PHE A 123 -16.58 0.95 -6.77
N CYS A 124 -17.89 1.10 -6.59
CA CYS A 124 -18.65 2.25 -7.08
C CYS A 124 -18.07 3.61 -6.70
N HIS A 125 -17.49 3.73 -5.49
CA HIS A 125 -16.87 4.97 -5.03
C HIS A 125 -15.51 5.28 -5.70
N ARG A 126 -14.95 4.36 -6.48
CA ARG A 126 -13.64 4.47 -7.11
C ARG A 126 -13.66 4.81 -8.58
N ILE A 127 -14.79 4.62 -9.25
CA ILE A 127 -14.90 4.86 -10.69
C ILE A 127 -15.72 6.12 -10.98
N GLU A 128 -15.34 6.83 -12.03
CA GLU A 128 -16.07 7.98 -12.52
C GLU A 128 -17.28 7.51 -13.35
N ASN A 129 -18.48 7.77 -12.86
CA ASN A 129 -19.71 7.28 -13.49
C ASN A 129 -19.94 7.82 -14.91
N SER A 130 -19.49 9.04 -15.18
CA SER A 130 -19.60 9.67 -16.51
C SER A 130 -18.79 8.97 -17.60
N THR A 131 -17.83 8.12 -17.21
CA THR A 131 -16.96 7.37 -18.14
C THR A 131 -17.45 5.95 -18.40
N LEU A 132 -18.55 5.53 -17.76
CA LEU A 132 -19.05 4.17 -17.91
C LEU A 132 -19.71 3.98 -19.28
N PRO A 133 -19.41 2.88 -19.97
CA PRO A 133 -20.10 2.52 -21.18
C PRO A 133 -21.57 2.13 -20.88
N PRO A 134 -22.45 2.06 -21.91
CA PRO A 134 -23.86 1.75 -21.73
C PRO A 134 -24.05 0.39 -21.04
N GLN A 135 -25.17 0.25 -20.35
CA GLN A 135 -25.56 -1.03 -19.75
C GLN A 135 -26.11 -1.98 -20.82
N ASN A 136 -25.71 -3.25 -20.73
CA ASN A 136 -26.27 -4.30 -21.56
C ASN A 136 -26.60 -5.53 -20.68
N PRO A 137 -27.89 -5.78 -20.38
CA PRO A 137 -28.29 -6.92 -19.55
C PRO A 137 -28.06 -8.27 -20.25
N LYS A 138 -27.89 -8.31 -21.58
CA LYS A 138 -27.64 -9.52 -22.36
C LYS A 138 -26.16 -9.83 -22.57
N ASP A 139 -25.24 -8.99 -22.08
CA ASP A 139 -23.80 -9.25 -22.22
C ASP A 139 -23.38 -10.49 -21.45
N ARG A 140 -22.85 -11.47 -22.18
CA ARG A 140 -22.49 -12.79 -21.62
C ARG A 140 -21.35 -12.72 -20.62
N ILE A 141 -20.37 -11.84 -20.83
CA ILE A 141 -19.20 -11.66 -19.96
C ILE A 141 -19.65 -11.07 -18.62
N LEU A 142 -20.49 -10.02 -18.66
CA LEU A 142 -21.02 -9.38 -17.45
C LEU A 142 -21.92 -10.34 -16.67
N HIS A 143 -22.75 -11.14 -17.36
CA HIS A 143 -23.61 -12.13 -16.71
C HIS A 143 -22.80 -13.25 -16.04
N GLN A 144 -21.78 -13.77 -16.74
CA GLN A 144 -20.87 -14.75 -16.15
C GLN A 144 -20.13 -14.17 -14.93
N THR A 145 -19.64 -12.94 -15.03
CA THR A 145 -18.95 -12.25 -13.93
C THR A 145 -19.83 -12.10 -12.70
N GLU A 146 -21.08 -11.66 -12.89
CA GLU A 146 -22.08 -11.52 -11.83
C GLU A 146 -22.29 -12.85 -11.11
N LYS A 147 -22.61 -13.91 -11.87
CA LYS A 147 -22.81 -15.26 -11.33
C LYS A 147 -21.59 -15.76 -10.56
N GLU A 148 -20.38 -15.60 -11.11
CA GLU A 148 -19.16 -16.04 -10.44
C GLU A 148 -18.86 -15.25 -9.16
N LEU A 149 -19.19 -13.95 -9.11
CA LEU A 149 -19.09 -13.14 -7.90
C LEU A 149 -20.13 -13.53 -6.84
N GLU A 150 -21.37 -13.83 -7.22
CA GLU A 150 -22.40 -14.35 -6.31
C GLU A 150 -21.97 -15.68 -5.69
N GLU A 151 -21.43 -16.58 -6.50
CA GLU A 151 -20.89 -17.86 -6.03
C GLU A 151 -19.68 -17.67 -5.11
N TYR A 152 -18.79 -16.69 -5.40
CA TYR A 152 -17.66 -16.34 -4.55
C TYR A 152 -18.14 -15.82 -3.19
N PHE A 153 -19.02 -14.82 -3.16
CA PHE A 153 -19.52 -14.26 -1.91
C PHE A 153 -20.41 -15.21 -1.11
N SER A 154 -21.00 -16.21 -1.76
CA SER A 154 -21.73 -17.28 -1.05
C SER A 154 -20.81 -18.44 -0.60
N GLY A 155 -19.49 -18.35 -0.79
CA GLY A 155 -18.52 -19.37 -0.40
C GLY A 155 -18.48 -20.61 -1.32
N LYS A 156 -19.27 -20.64 -2.40
CA LYS A 156 -19.37 -21.76 -3.34
C LYS A 156 -18.26 -21.79 -4.37
N ARG A 157 -17.52 -20.68 -4.53
CA ARG A 157 -16.46 -20.50 -5.52
C ARG A 157 -15.20 -19.94 -4.88
N ARG A 158 -14.05 -20.50 -5.27
CA ARG A 158 -12.73 -20.02 -4.85
C ARG A 158 -11.86 -19.54 -6.02
N THR A 159 -12.23 -19.84 -7.26
CA THR A 159 -11.50 -19.48 -8.48
C THR A 159 -12.45 -18.96 -9.55
N PHE A 160 -12.02 -17.99 -10.34
CA PHE A 160 -12.81 -17.38 -11.40
C PHE A 160 -12.42 -17.95 -12.77
N ARG A 161 -13.37 -18.09 -13.67
CA ARG A 161 -13.19 -18.63 -15.03
C ARG A 161 -13.47 -17.60 -16.12
N VAL A 162 -14.01 -16.44 -15.74
CA VAL A 162 -14.27 -15.36 -16.71
C VAL A 162 -12.97 -14.94 -17.40
N VAL A 163 -13.03 -14.78 -18.73
CA VAL A 163 -11.88 -14.34 -19.53
C VAL A 163 -11.57 -12.88 -19.18
N LEU A 164 -10.30 -12.58 -18.90
CA LEU A 164 -9.84 -11.25 -18.53
C LEU A 164 -9.23 -10.50 -19.73
N ASP A 165 -9.58 -9.23 -19.89
CA ASP A 165 -8.97 -8.31 -20.87
C ASP A 165 -8.44 -7.05 -20.17
N ALA A 166 -7.56 -7.25 -19.18
CA ALA A 166 -6.89 -6.17 -18.47
C ALA A 166 -5.82 -5.51 -19.35
N ARG A 167 -5.93 -4.21 -19.60
CA ARG A 167 -4.91 -3.42 -20.30
C ARG A 167 -3.96 -2.74 -19.32
N GLY A 168 -2.68 -2.79 -19.63
CA GLY A 168 -1.61 -2.20 -18.84
C GLY A 168 -0.25 -2.44 -19.50
N SER A 169 0.81 -1.89 -18.91
CA SER A 169 2.19 -2.15 -19.34
C SER A 169 2.54 -3.64 -19.21
N ALA A 170 3.62 -4.09 -19.87
CA ALA A 170 4.10 -5.46 -19.75
C ALA A 170 4.37 -5.83 -18.28
N PHE A 171 5.01 -4.93 -17.52
CA PHE A 171 5.27 -5.12 -16.09
C PHE A 171 3.98 -5.22 -15.26
N GLN A 172 2.99 -4.35 -15.48
CA GLN A 172 1.71 -4.44 -14.79
C GLN A 172 1.02 -5.79 -15.06
N LYS A 173 1.01 -6.22 -16.31
CA LYS A 173 0.42 -7.51 -16.69
C LYS A 173 1.16 -8.69 -16.05
N SER A 174 2.48 -8.65 -15.92
CA SER A 174 3.23 -9.70 -15.21
C SER A 174 2.87 -9.74 -13.72
N VAL A 175 2.77 -8.57 -13.05
CA VAL A 175 2.32 -8.50 -11.66
C VAL A 175 0.90 -9.02 -11.52
N TRP A 176 -0.05 -8.62 -12.37
CA TRP A 176 -1.43 -9.08 -12.28
C TRP A 176 -1.59 -10.58 -12.52
N ARG A 177 -0.76 -11.15 -13.39
CA ARG A 177 -0.69 -12.61 -13.59
C ARG A 177 -0.18 -13.29 -12.32
N GLU A 178 0.87 -12.77 -11.71
CA GLU A 178 1.40 -13.31 -10.45
C GLU A 178 0.37 -13.22 -9.31
N LEU A 179 -0.42 -12.15 -9.23
CA LEU A 179 -1.51 -12.05 -8.27
C LEU A 179 -2.52 -13.20 -8.41
N THR A 180 -2.82 -13.65 -9.64
CA THR A 180 -3.79 -14.75 -9.85
C THR A 180 -3.28 -16.09 -9.36
N HIS A 181 -1.98 -16.23 -9.08
CA HIS A 181 -1.39 -17.43 -8.50
C HIS A 181 -1.53 -17.49 -6.97
N ILE A 182 -1.92 -16.41 -6.30
CA ILE A 182 -2.16 -16.41 -4.86
C ILE A 182 -3.48 -17.11 -4.58
N PRO A 183 -3.49 -18.27 -3.89
CA PRO A 183 -4.71 -19.04 -3.66
C PRO A 183 -5.72 -18.30 -2.76
N PHE A 184 -6.98 -18.72 -2.82
CA PHE A 184 -8.02 -18.32 -1.89
C PHE A 184 -7.63 -18.67 -0.46
N GLY A 185 -7.74 -17.69 0.46
CA GLY A 185 -7.37 -17.86 1.87
C GLY A 185 -5.88 -17.72 2.17
N GLU A 186 -5.04 -17.38 1.17
CA GLU A 186 -3.62 -17.13 1.36
C GLU A 186 -3.25 -15.67 1.10
N THR A 187 -2.13 -15.25 1.66
CA THR A 187 -1.57 -13.92 1.43
C THR A 187 -0.10 -14.01 1.03
N ARG A 188 0.38 -12.98 0.34
CA ARG A 188 1.80 -12.83 -0.03
C ARG A 188 2.29 -11.41 0.30
N GLY A 189 3.57 -11.29 0.61
CA GLY A 189 4.24 -10.01 0.74
C GLY A 189 4.60 -9.39 -0.61
N TYR A 190 4.71 -8.07 -0.68
CA TYR A 190 5.19 -7.39 -1.90
C TYR A 190 6.60 -7.83 -2.30
N GLY A 191 7.46 -8.20 -1.32
CA GLY A 191 8.80 -8.72 -1.56
C GLY A 191 8.77 -10.07 -2.27
N GLU A 192 7.95 -11.00 -1.78
CA GLU A 192 7.76 -12.32 -2.39
C GLU A 192 7.29 -12.22 -3.85
N LEU A 193 6.34 -11.31 -4.13
CA LEU A 193 5.92 -11.07 -5.51
C LEU A 193 7.04 -10.52 -6.38
N ALA A 194 7.91 -9.65 -5.82
CA ALA A 194 9.04 -9.11 -6.55
C ALA A 194 10.09 -10.19 -6.85
N GLU A 195 10.32 -11.10 -5.91
CA GLU A 195 11.20 -12.27 -6.06
C GLU A 195 10.65 -13.23 -7.13
N ASN A 196 9.35 -13.57 -7.11
CA ASN A 196 8.70 -14.42 -8.11
C ASN A 196 8.74 -13.84 -9.54
N LEU A 197 8.92 -12.52 -9.65
CA LEU A 197 9.09 -11.82 -10.92
C LEU A 197 10.56 -11.65 -11.32
N ASP A 198 11.48 -12.37 -10.67
CA ASP A 198 12.94 -12.26 -10.88
C ASP A 198 13.47 -10.83 -10.72
N ASN A 199 12.79 -10.01 -9.92
CA ASN A 199 13.16 -8.61 -9.70
C ASN A 199 12.96 -8.17 -8.24
N PRO A 200 13.77 -8.68 -7.29
CA PRO A 200 13.61 -8.41 -5.85
C PRO A 200 13.74 -6.93 -5.48
N GLY A 201 14.39 -6.11 -6.32
CA GLY A 201 14.48 -4.66 -6.14
C GLY A 201 13.20 -3.90 -6.50
N ALA A 202 12.25 -4.53 -7.18
CA ALA A 202 11.06 -3.88 -7.74
C ALA A 202 9.87 -3.76 -6.75
N VAL A 203 10.05 -3.97 -5.45
CA VAL A 203 8.97 -4.00 -4.44
C VAL A 203 8.01 -2.80 -4.53
N ARG A 204 8.55 -1.58 -4.70
CA ARG A 204 7.72 -0.36 -4.88
C ARG A 204 6.95 -0.35 -6.19
N ALA A 205 7.56 -0.82 -7.27
CA ALA A 205 6.92 -0.93 -8.58
C ALA A 205 5.81 -1.99 -8.57
N VAL A 206 6.03 -3.14 -7.90
CA VAL A 206 5.02 -4.17 -7.65
C VAL A 206 3.84 -3.57 -6.86
N GLY A 207 4.11 -2.81 -5.80
CA GLY A 207 3.05 -2.12 -5.03
C GLY A 207 2.24 -1.14 -5.88
N SER A 208 2.90 -0.40 -6.77
CA SER A 208 2.24 0.51 -7.72
C SER A 208 1.37 -0.26 -8.73
N ALA A 209 1.90 -1.33 -9.33
CA ALA A 209 1.17 -2.19 -10.27
C ALA A 209 -0.02 -2.91 -9.58
N ASN A 210 0.16 -3.39 -8.35
CA ASN A 210 -0.91 -3.95 -7.51
C ASN A 210 -2.05 -2.93 -7.31
N GLY A 211 -1.71 -1.68 -7.00
CA GLY A 211 -2.67 -0.60 -6.83
C GLY A 211 -3.36 -0.15 -8.12
N ALA A 212 -2.76 -0.41 -9.28
CA ALA A 212 -3.28 -0.10 -10.62
C ALA A 212 -4.15 -1.24 -11.21
N ASN A 213 -4.36 -2.34 -10.47
CA ASN A 213 -5.18 -3.46 -10.92
C ASN A 213 -6.59 -3.00 -11.31
N PRO A 214 -7.01 -3.19 -12.58
CA PRO A 214 -8.33 -2.78 -13.04
C PRO A 214 -9.44 -3.77 -12.70
N ILE A 215 -9.12 -5.01 -12.32
CA ILE A 215 -10.09 -6.10 -12.10
C ILE A 215 -9.99 -6.57 -10.64
N SER A 216 -10.43 -5.74 -9.71
CA SER A 216 -10.40 -6.05 -8.27
C SER A 216 -11.14 -7.36 -7.96
N ILE A 217 -10.79 -8.02 -6.85
CA ILE A 217 -11.37 -9.29 -6.38
C ILE A 217 -10.94 -10.48 -7.25
N ILE A 218 -11.27 -10.49 -8.54
CA ILE A 218 -10.95 -11.57 -9.48
C ILE A 218 -9.44 -11.67 -9.70
N VAL A 219 -8.77 -10.53 -9.92
CA VAL A 219 -7.32 -10.42 -9.76
C VAL A 219 -7.06 -9.98 -8.31
N PRO A 220 -6.61 -10.86 -7.43
CA PRO A 220 -6.76 -10.72 -5.98
C PRO A 220 -5.69 -9.83 -5.34
N CYS A 221 -5.62 -8.56 -5.75
CA CYS A 221 -4.69 -7.59 -5.18
C CYS A 221 -4.91 -7.33 -3.67
N HIS A 222 -6.06 -7.73 -3.13
CA HIS A 222 -6.34 -7.70 -1.69
C HIS A 222 -5.55 -8.75 -0.89
N ARG A 223 -5.06 -9.84 -1.52
CA ARG A 223 -4.24 -10.88 -0.88
C ARG A 223 -2.78 -10.45 -0.67
N VAL A 224 -2.39 -9.26 -1.12
CA VAL A 224 -1.03 -8.74 -0.91
C VAL A 224 -0.99 -7.84 0.32
N ILE A 225 -0.15 -8.19 1.30
CA ILE A 225 -0.03 -7.52 2.60
C ILE A 225 1.39 -7.00 2.85
N GLY A 226 1.59 -6.22 3.89
CA GLY A 226 2.91 -5.79 4.33
C GLY A 226 3.75 -6.97 4.84
N LYS A 227 5.07 -6.82 4.83
CA LYS A 227 6.01 -7.84 5.35
C LYS A 227 5.76 -8.18 6.83
N ASP A 228 5.26 -7.22 7.58
CA ASP A 228 4.89 -7.32 9.00
C ASP A 228 3.47 -7.89 9.23
N GLY A 229 2.76 -8.24 8.16
CA GLY A 229 1.37 -8.68 8.18
C GLY A 229 0.35 -7.54 8.19
N SER A 230 0.78 -6.28 8.18
CA SER A 230 -0.11 -5.12 8.17
C SER A 230 -0.89 -5.00 6.86
N LEU A 231 -2.13 -4.51 6.97
CA LEU A 231 -2.93 -4.18 5.79
C LEU A 231 -2.44 -2.87 5.18
N THR A 232 -1.89 -2.96 3.98
CA THR A 232 -1.40 -1.82 3.20
C THR A 232 -2.28 -1.57 1.99
N GLY A 233 -2.16 -0.41 1.41
CA GLY A 233 -2.92 0.19 0.32
C GLY A 233 -3.76 -0.76 -0.56
N PHE A 234 -5.06 -0.49 -0.66
CA PHE A 234 -6.01 -1.20 -1.52
C PHE A 234 -6.92 -0.22 -2.25
N GLY A 235 -7.27 -0.53 -3.47
CA GLY A 235 -8.11 0.32 -4.30
C GLY A 235 -9.49 0.58 -3.68
N GLY A 236 -10.11 -0.41 -3.09
CA GLY A 236 -11.40 -0.33 -2.39
C GLY A 236 -11.33 0.30 -0.99
N GLY A 237 -10.12 0.52 -0.43
CA GLY A 237 -9.94 0.93 0.96
C GLY A 237 -9.64 -0.26 1.88
N LEU A 238 -9.03 0.02 3.04
CA LEU A 238 -8.57 -1.04 3.95
C LEU A 238 -9.71 -1.84 4.57
N GLU A 239 -10.85 -1.22 4.85
CA GLU A 239 -12.04 -1.89 5.37
C GLU A 239 -12.57 -2.97 4.42
N ILE A 240 -12.64 -2.66 3.13
CA ILE A 240 -13.04 -3.65 2.12
C ILE A 240 -11.99 -4.74 1.98
N LYS A 241 -10.69 -4.40 2.02
CA LYS A 241 -9.62 -5.38 2.02
C LYS A 241 -9.74 -6.35 3.19
N LYS A 242 -9.97 -5.84 4.40
CA LYS A 242 -10.19 -6.62 5.61
C LYS A 242 -11.38 -7.58 5.45
N LYS A 243 -12.52 -7.07 4.97
CA LYS A 243 -13.72 -7.90 4.72
C LYS A 243 -13.47 -9.01 3.70
N LEU A 244 -12.74 -8.73 2.62
CA LEU A 244 -12.41 -9.76 1.61
C LEU A 244 -11.50 -10.84 2.19
N LEU A 245 -10.46 -10.46 2.94
CA LEU A 245 -9.56 -11.42 3.59
C LEU A 245 -10.29 -12.25 4.66
N GLN A 246 -11.16 -11.64 5.45
CA GLN A 246 -12.01 -12.35 6.42
C GLN A 246 -12.97 -13.32 5.73
N HIS A 247 -13.60 -12.90 4.62
CA HIS A 247 -14.43 -13.77 3.79
C HIS A 247 -13.68 -15.00 3.29
N GLU A 248 -12.40 -14.82 2.97
CA GLU A 248 -11.51 -15.90 2.54
C GLU A 248 -10.92 -16.73 3.69
N GLY A 249 -11.26 -16.41 4.93
CA GLY A 249 -10.80 -17.16 6.11
C GLY A 249 -9.38 -16.81 6.56
N VAL A 250 -8.79 -15.70 6.06
CA VAL A 250 -7.49 -15.24 6.51
C VAL A 250 -7.62 -14.64 7.91
N LEU A 251 -6.87 -15.22 8.87
CA LEU A 251 -6.74 -14.65 10.22
C LEU A 251 -5.81 -13.44 10.15
N LEU A 252 -6.38 -12.25 10.25
CA LEU A 252 -5.63 -11.01 10.33
C LEU A 252 -5.09 -10.86 11.76
N LYS A 253 -3.84 -10.39 11.89
CA LYS A 253 -3.34 -9.93 13.18
C LYS A 253 -4.28 -8.82 13.67
N MET A 254 -4.84 -9.00 14.87
CA MET A 254 -5.60 -7.94 15.52
C MET A 254 -4.65 -6.76 15.72
N GLU A 255 -5.06 -5.57 15.29
CA GLU A 255 -4.40 -4.35 15.76
C GLU A 255 -4.72 -4.28 17.26
N ASP A 256 -3.71 -4.51 18.10
CA ASP A 256 -3.82 -4.32 19.54
C ASP A 256 -4.13 -2.85 19.80
N GLY A 257 -5.38 -2.54 20.12
CA GLY A 257 -5.75 -1.18 20.50
C GLY A 257 -7.16 -0.72 20.15
N GLU A 258 -8.19 -1.40 20.65
CA GLU A 258 -9.44 -0.77 21.07
C GLU A 258 -10.05 -1.61 22.20
N GLU A 259 -9.47 -1.51 23.38
CA GLU A 259 -10.19 -1.70 24.64
C GLU A 259 -10.18 -0.37 25.39
N GLY A 260 -11.34 0.17 25.68
CA GLY A 260 -11.57 1.27 26.62
C GLY A 260 -12.35 2.44 26.07
#